data_194cccad952357318d2ae100c0c0c4cb
#
_entry.id   194cccad952357318d2ae100c0c0c4cb
#
_cell.length_a   1.000
_cell.length_b   1.000
_cell.length_c   1.000
_cell.angle_alpha   90.00
_cell.angle_beta   90.00
_cell.angle_gamma   90.00
#
_symmetry.space_group_name_H-M   'P 1'
#
loop_
_entity.id
_entity.type
_entity.pdbx_description
1 polymer ?
#
loop_
_entity_poly.entity_id
_entity_poly.type
_entity_poly.pdbx_seq_one_letter_code
_entity_poly.pdbx_strand_id
1 'polypeptide(L)'
;MPDEKSDQRAGEHENLRLKLVRGFSGNVPHNHALGIQIVDMQPKVALFRLPYDGKLVGNPDTGVIHGGAITALLDGASGAAVFAALEELVPIATLDLRIDYLRPAEPHRDVMARATCYKMAKNVAFTRAVAYHDDESDPIAHSVGTFMISTRGVKK
;
A
#
# COMPACT_ATOMS: atom_id res chain seq x y z
N MET A 1 -25.79 -7.21 26.18
CA MET A 1 -24.50 -7.84 25.87
C MET A 1 -24.45 -8.09 24.37
N PRO A 2 -23.41 -7.67 23.68
CA PRO A 2 -23.25 -8.05 22.27
C PRO A 2 -23.11 -9.58 22.20
N ASP A 3 -23.79 -10.18 21.22
CA ASP A 3 -23.83 -11.62 21.02
C ASP A 3 -22.45 -12.06 20.51
N GLU A 4 -21.72 -12.90 21.26
CA GLU A 4 -20.39 -13.44 20.89
C GLU A 4 -20.37 -14.07 19.47
N LYS A 5 -21.51 -14.57 19.00
CA LYS A 5 -21.67 -15.11 17.64
C LYS A 5 -21.70 -14.04 16.56
N SER A 6 -22.17 -12.81 16.87
CA SER A 6 -22.15 -11.70 15.94
C SER A 6 -20.74 -11.14 15.77
N ASP A 7 -19.96 -11.09 16.84
CA ASP A 7 -18.56 -10.63 16.82
C ASP A 7 -17.64 -11.63 16.09
N GLN A 8 -17.85 -12.93 16.27
CA GLN A 8 -17.09 -13.96 15.54
C GLN A 8 -17.37 -13.90 14.02
N ARG A 9 -18.62 -13.75 13.62
CA ARG A 9 -18.98 -13.63 12.20
C ARG A 9 -18.42 -12.36 11.55
N ALA A 10 -18.44 -11.24 12.26
CA ALA A 10 -17.84 -10.00 11.79
C ALA A 10 -16.31 -10.15 11.57
N GLY A 11 -15.61 -10.79 12.50
CA GLY A 11 -14.18 -11.08 12.38
C GLY A 11 -13.84 -12.05 11.24
N GLU A 12 -14.66 -13.07 11.00
CA GLU A 12 -14.49 -14.00 9.88
C GLU A 12 -14.70 -13.32 8.52
N HIS A 13 -15.72 -12.46 8.39
CA HIS A 13 -15.96 -11.67 7.18
C HIS A 13 -14.84 -10.70 6.89
N GLU A 14 -14.31 -10.02 7.90
CA GLU A 14 -13.18 -9.11 7.76
C GLU A 14 -11.91 -9.84 7.34
N ASN A 15 -11.62 -10.99 7.93
CA ASN A 15 -10.45 -11.80 7.59
C ASN A 15 -10.53 -12.32 6.14
N LEU A 16 -11.72 -12.76 5.69
CA LEU A 16 -11.93 -13.18 4.30
C LEU A 16 -11.73 -12.00 3.34
N ARG A 17 -12.24 -10.83 3.66
CA ARG A 17 -12.08 -9.61 2.86
C ARG A 17 -10.61 -9.23 2.71
N LEU A 18 -9.85 -9.22 3.80
CA LEU A 18 -8.42 -8.92 3.76
C LEU A 18 -7.62 -9.92 2.92
N LYS A 19 -8.00 -11.21 2.96
CA LYS A 19 -7.42 -12.23 2.07
C LYS A 19 -7.69 -11.93 0.59
N LEU A 20 -8.91 -11.50 0.24
CA LEU A 20 -9.26 -11.12 -1.13
C LEU A 20 -8.47 -9.88 -1.59
N VAL A 21 -8.38 -8.86 -0.74
CA VAL A 21 -7.59 -7.65 -1.04
C VAL A 21 -6.11 -7.99 -1.23
N ARG A 22 -5.56 -8.86 -0.39
CA ARG A 22 -4.18 -9.34 -0.50
C ARG A 22 -3.95 -10.08 -1.81
N GLY A 23 -4.87 -10.96 -2.19
CA GLY A 23 -4.81 -11.68 -3.47
C GLY A 23 -4.86 -10.73 -4.66
N PHE A 24 -5.76 -9.76 -4.65
CA PHE A 24 -5.87 -8.76 -5.70
C PHE A 24 -4.62 -7.89 -5.81
N SER A 25 -4.15 -7.30 -4.71
CA SER A 25 -2.96 -6.45 -4.67
C SER A 25 -1.67 -7.22 -5.00
N GLY A 26 -1.60 -8.50 -4.63
CA GLY A 26 -0.48 -9.38 -4.94
C GLY A 26 -0.38 -9.78 -6.41
N ASN A 27 -1.47 -9.64 -7.20
CA ASN A 27 -1.50 -10.02 -8.62
C ASN A 27 -1.32 -8.84 -9.58
N VAL A 28 -0.93 -7.66 -9.10
CA VAL A 28 -0.65 -6.50 -9.96
C VAL A 28 0.65 -6.74 -10.75
N PRO A 29 0.61 -6.84 -12.10
CA PRO A 29 1.80 -7.19 -12.90
C PRO A 29 2.97 -6.22 -12.70
N HIS A 30 2.70 -4.93 -12.54
CA HIS A 30 3.72 -3.92 -12.29
C HIS A 30 4.44 -4.15 -10.95
N ASN A 31 3.70 -4.49 -9.89
CA ASN A 31 4.28 -4.83 -8.60
C ASN A 31 5.18 -6.06 -8.67
N HIS A 32 4.76 -7.08 -9.44
CA HIS A 32 5.58 -8.26 -9.71
C HIS A 32 6.88 -7.92 -10.45
N ALA A 33 6.81 -7.06 -11.47
CA ALA A 33 8.00 -6.64 -12.22
C ALA A 33 9.04 -5.93 -11.33
N LEU A 34 8.58 -5.19 -10.32
CA LEU A 34 9.45 -4.53 -9.33
C LEU A 34 9.85 -5.45 -8.17
N GLY A 35 9.25 -6.61 -8.03
CA GLY A 35 9.46 -7.53 -6.90
C GLY A 35 8.80 -7.09 -5.61
N ILE A 36 7.80 -6.18 -5.67
CA ILE A 36 7.06 -5.70 -4.50
C ILE A 36 6.28 -6.84 -3.84
N GLN A 37 6.37 -6.93 -2.53
CA GLN A 37 5.76 -7.97 -1.70
C GLN A 37 4.82 -7.36 -0.67
N ILE A 38 3.69 -8.03 -0.43
CA ILE A 38 2.78 -7.69 0.66
C ILE A 38 3.25 -8.41 1.92
N VAL A 39 3.65 -7.66 2.93
CA VAL A 39 4.11 -8.21 4.22
C VAL A 39 2.94 -8.44 5.16
N ASP A 40 2.11 -7.40 5.35
CA ASP A 40 0.96 -7.46 6.24
C ASP A 40 -0.18 -6.58 5.73
N MET A 41 -1.40 -6.95 6.10
CA MET A 41 -2.61 -6.17 5.83
C MET A 41 -3.56 -6.26 7.02
N GLN A 42 -3.99 -5.08 7.47
CA GLN A 42 -4.97 -4.89 8.52
C GLN A 42 -6.07 -3.93 8.01
N PRO A 43 -7.21 -3.79 8.70
CA PRO A 43 -8.21 -2.80 8.32
C PRO A 43 -7.59 -1.41 8.15
N LYS A 44 -7.73 -0.81 6.98
CA LYS A 44 -7.19 0.52 6.61
C LYS A 44 -5.67 0.63 6.57
N VAL A 45 -4.92 -0.46 6.77
CA VAL A 45 -3.44 -0.44 6.81
C VAL A 45 -2.88 -1.50 5.89
N ALA A 46 -1.81 -1.15 5.15
CA ALA A 46 -1.03 -2.09 4.36
C ALA A 46 0.46 -1.89 4.64
N LEU A 47 1.20 -3.00 4.76
CA LEU A 47 2.64 -3.03 4.88
C LEU A 47 3.22 -3.78 3.70
N PHE A 48 3.99 -3.08 2.88
CA PHE A 48 4.65 -3.60 1.68
C PHE A 48 6.17 -3.58 1.83
N ARG A 49 6.85 -4.42 1.06
CA ARG A 49 8.31 -4.47 0.97
C ARG A 49 8.74 -4.45 -0.49
N LEU A 50 9.73 -3.63 -0.80
CA LEU A 50 10.48 -3.64 -2.04
C LEU A 50 11.87 -4.22 -1.74
N PRO A 51 12.13 -5.49 -2.07
CA PRO A 51 13.46 -6.06 -1.94
C PRO A 51 14.47 -5.29 -2.80
N TYR A 52 15.68 -5.12 -2.29
CA TYR A 52 16.75 -4.53 -3.09
C TYR A 52 17.06 -5.41 -4.30
N ASP A 53 17.11 -4.79 -5.47
CA ASP A 53 17.50 -5.44 -6.71
C ASP A 53 18.32 -4.46 -7.55
N GLY A 54 19.46 -4.88 -8.07
CA GLY A 54 20.34 -4.06 -8.89
C GLY A 54 19.65 -3.48 -10.15
N LYS A 55 18.59 -4.14 -10.66
CA LYS A 55 17.78 -3.61 -11.79
C LYS A 55 16.97 -2.38 -11.43
N LEU A 56 16.75 -2.11 -10.13
CA LEU A 56 16.00 -0.96 -9.64
C LEU A 56 16.89 0.24 -9.30
N VAL A 57 18.19 0.11 -9.47
CA VAL A 57 19.19 1.17 -9.17
C VAL A 57 19.00 2.35 -10.12
N GLY A 58 18.93 3.55 -9.57
CA GLY A 58 18.84 4.81 -10.32
C GLY A 58 20.22 5.44 -10.59
N ASN A 59 21.17 5.21 -9.70
CA ASN A 59 22.55 5.68 -9.84
C ASN A 59 23.54 4.51 -9.68
N PRO A 60 24.12 4.02 -10.80
CA PRO A 60 25.02 2.88 -10.79
C PRO A 60 26.28 3.08 -9.92
N ASP A 61 26.76 4.31 -9.77
CA ASP A 61 27.97 4.61 -9.01
C ASP A 61 27.74 4.46 -7.49
N THR A 62 26.52 4.67 -7.03
CA THR A 62 26.16 4.61 -5.60
C THR A 62 25.34 3.38 -5.22
N GLY A 63 24.68 2.72 -6.18
CA GLY A 63 23.78 1.62 -5.92
C GLY A 63 22.42 2.04 -5.31
N VAL A 64 22.12 3.33 -5.26
CA VAL A 64 20.85 3.85 -4.71
C VAL A 64 19.67 3.49 -5.62
N ILE A 65 18.60 2.96 -5.04
CA ILE A 65 17.35 2.63 -5.75
C ILE A 65 16.75 3.91 -6.38
N HIS A 66 16.27 3.78 -7.61
CA HIS A 66 15.57 4.85 -8.33
C HIS A 66 14.29 5.24 -7.58
N GLY A 67 14.08 6.56 -7.40
CA GLY A 67 12.91 7.10 -6.70
C GLY A 67 11.57 6.63 -7.29
N GLY A 68 11.49 6.36 -8.59
CA GLY A 68 10.30 5.79 -9.24
C GLY A 68 9.90 4.42 -8.70
N ALA A 69 10.84 3.58 -8.27
CA ALA A 69 10.52 2.29 -7.64
C ALA A 69 9.90 2.50 -6.24
N ILE A 70 10.39 3.50 -5.49
CA ILE A 70 9.83 3.90 -4.19
C ILE A 70 8.44 4.55 -4.40
N THR A 71 8.25 5.34 -5.45
CA THR A 71 6.94 5.89 -5.84
C THR A 71 5.92 4.79 -6.07
N ALA A 72 6.28 3.77 -6.86
CA ALA A 72 5.39 2.63 -7.13
C ALA A 72 5.08 1.83 -5.85
N LEU A 73 6.05 1.65 -4.96
CA LEU A 73 5.86 1.01 -3.67
C LEU A 73 4.85 1.78 -2.80
N LEU A 74 4.99 3.11 -2.69
CA LEU A 74 4.11 3.96 -1.89
C LEU A 74 2.69 4.03 -2.49
N ASP A 75 2.56 4.12 -3.81
CA ASP A 75 1.26 4.11 -4.50
C ASP A 75 0.55 2.77 -4.30
N GLY A 76 1.25 1.67 -4.52
CA GLY A 76 0.70 0.32 -4.35
C GLY A 76 0.25 0.04 -2.91
N ALA A 77 1.06 0.40 -1.92
CA ALA A 77 0.72 0.27 -0.51
C ALA A 77 -0.48 1.15 -0.13
N SER A 78 -0.54 2.39 -0.65
CA SER A 78 -1.66 3.32 -0.41
C SER A 78 -2.96 2.80 -1.01
N GLY A 79 -2.94 2.31 -2.25
CA GLY A 79 -4.10 1.68 -2.89
C GLY A 79 -4.59 0.44 -2.13
N ALA A 80 -3.66 -0.40 -1.66
CA ALA A 80 -3.99 -1.57 -0.84
C ALA A 80 -4.64 -1.17 0.51
N ALA A 81 -4.17 -0.10 1.14
CA ALA A 81 -4.77 0.44 2.37
C ALA A 81 -6.19 0.97 2.12
N VAL A 82 -6.47 1.56 0.95
CA VAL A 82 -7.82 1.95 0.54
C VAL A 82 -8.70 0.72 0.38
N PHE A 83 -8.25 -0.31 -0.36
CA PHE A 83 -9.01 -1.56 -0.49
C PHE A 83 -9.29 -2.21 0.87
N ALA A 84 -8.32 -2.19 1.79
CA ALA A 84 -8.49 -2.70 3.15
C ALA A 84 -9.47 -1.86 4.00
N ALA A 85 -9.80 -0.66 3.57
CA ALA A 85 -10.79 0.22 4.21
C ALA A 85 -12.20 0.09 3.64
N LEU A 86 -12.36 -0.49 2.43
CA LEU A 86 -13.66 -0.65 1.77
C LEU A 86 -14.43 -1.84 2.33
N GLU A 87 -15.73 -1.73 2.45
CA GLU A 87 -16.61 -2.86 2.80
C GLU A 87 -16.77 -3.82 1.62
N GLU A 88 -16.82 -3.28 0.40
CA GLU A 88 -16.90 -4.03 -0.85
C GLU A 88 -15.74 -3.65 -1.77
N LEU A 89 -15.21 -4.63 -2.50
CA LEU A 89 -14.18 -4.38 -3.50
C LEU A 89 -14.79 -3.71 -4.72
N VAL A 90 -14.51 -2.44 -4.89
CA VAL A 90 -14.88 -1.64 -6.08
C VAL A 90 -13.61 -1.06 -6.70
N PRO A 91 -13.60 -0.75 -8.00
CA PRO A 91 -12.44 -0.13 -8.63
C PRO A 91 -12.07 1.19 -7.95
N ILE A 92 -10.79 1.39 -7.75
CA ILE A 92 -10.21 2.66 -7.30
C ILE A 92 -9.20 3.16 -8.31
N ALA A 93 -8.93 4.46 -8.27
CA ALA A 93 -7.88 5.07 -9.10
C ALA A 93 -7.18 6.18 -8.32
N THR A 94 -5.86 6.23 -8.40
CA THR A 94 -5.06 7.31 -7.83
C THR A 94 -5.39 8.62 -8.53
N LEU A 95 -5.85 9.62 -7.80
CA LEU A 95 -6.10 10.96 -8.31
C LEU A 95 -4.89 11.87 -8.12
N ASP A 96 -4.24 11.74 -6.98
CA ASP A 96 -3.07 12.50 -6.59
C ASP A 96 -2.18 11.68 -5.66
N LEU A 97 -0.87 11.81 -5.83
CA LEU A 97 0.13 11.22 -4.96
C LEU A 97 1.30 12.18 -4.85
N ARG A 98 1.39 12.85 -3.71
CA ARG A 98 2.54 13.68 -3.38
C ARG A 98 3.53 12.88 -2.55
N ILE A 99 4.80 12.96 -2.90
CA ILE A 99 5.90 12.31 -2.18
C ILE A 99 6.94 13.35 -1.81
N ASP A 100 7.32 13.37 -0.55
CA ASP A 100 8.42 14.15 -0.02
C ASP A 100 9.58 13.17 0.29
N TYR A 101 10.63 13.20 -0.53
CA TYR A 101 11.85 12.41 -0.31
C TYR A 101 12.73 13.14 0.70
N LEU A 102 13.06 12.49 1.80
CA LEU A 102 13.81 13.06 2.92
C LEU A 102 15.29 12.70 2.87
N ARG A 103 15.60 11.49 2.38
CA ARG A 103 16.95 11.00 2.18
C ARG A 103 17.00 9.89 1.14
N PRO A 104 18.16 9.57 0.54
CA PRO A 104 18.32 8.40 -0.31
C PRO A 104 18.05 7.11 0.47
N ALA A 105 17.52 6.09 -0.22
CA ALA A 105 17.55 4.73 0.30
C ALA A 105 18.99 4.20 0.32
N GLU A 106 19.37 3.49 1.37
CA GLU A 106 20.69 2.88 1.45
C GLU A 106 20.81 1.72 0.46
N PRO A 107 21.95 1.62 -0.26
CA PRO A 107 22.19 0.51 -1.16
C PRO A 107 22.16 -0.84 -0.43
N HIS A 108 21.73 -1.87 -1.14
CA HIS A 108 21.66 -3.25 -0.64
C HIS A 108 20.72 -3.48 0.55
N ARG A 109 19.80 -2.55 0.80
CA ARG A 109 18.77 -2.69 1.83
C ARG A 109 17.38 -2.62 1.23
N ASP A 110 16.49 -3.48 1.72
CA ASP A 110 15.08 -3.47 1.34
C ASP A 110 14.40 -2.17 1.81
N VAL A 111 13.39 -1.73 1.07
CA VAL A 111 12.56 -0.59 1.46
C VAL A 111 11.18 -1.10 1.88
N MET A 112 10.77 -0.73 3.08
CA MET A 112 9.43 -0.97 3.61
C MET A 112 8.53 0.22 3.33
N ALA A 113 7.24 -0.01 3.12
CA ALA A 113 6.23 1.04 3.06
C ALA A 113 5.02 0.65 3.92
N ARG A 114 4.72 1.49 4.91
CA ARG A 114 3.48 1.41 5.67
C ARG A 114 2.53 2.50 5.20
N ALA A 115 1.34 2.09 4.74
CA ALA A 115 0.29 2.99 4.29
C ALA A 115 -0.96 2.87 5.17
N THR A 116 -1.64 3.99 5.39
CA THR A 116 -2.89 4.05 6.14
C THR A 116 -3.92 4.87 5.37
N CYS A 117 -5.11 4.32 5.17
CA CYS A 117 -6.29 5.06 4.74
C CYS A 117 -6.91 5.73 5.97
N TYR A 118 -6.64 7.02 6.18
CA TYR A 118 -7.04 7.73 7.38
C TYR A 118 -8.41 8.43 7.26
N LYS A 119 -8.92 8.57 6.04
CA LYS A 119 -10.22 9.19 5.78
C LYS A 119 -10.88 8.57 4.56
N MET A 120 -12.13 8.24 4.71
CA MET A 120 -13.03 7.84 3.62
C MET A 120 -14.13 8.88 3.49
N ALA A 121 -14.42 9.31 2.26
CA ALA A 121 -15.62 10.08 1.88
C ALA A 121 -16.43 9.25 0.87
N LYS A 122 -17.56 9.77 0.40
CA LYS A 122 -18.46 9.01 -0.47
C LYS A 122 -17.76 8.40 -1.69
N ASN A 123 -16.92 9.16 -2.37
CA ASN A 123 -16.28 8.77 -3.63
C ASN A 123 -14.76 8.95 -3.60
N VAL A 124 -14.18 9.29 -2.46
CA VAL A 124 -12.76 9.62 -2.34
C VAL A 124 -12.20 9.06 -1.04
N ALA A 125 -11.02 8.47 -1.11
CA ALA A 125 -10.24 8.04 0.03
C ALA A 125 -8.94 8.84 0.13
N PHE A 126 -8.49 9.08 1.36
CA PHE A 126 -7.26 9.82 1.67
C PHE A 126 -6.29 8.90 2.42
N THR A 127 -5.05 8.86 1.94
CA THR A 127 -3.99 8.02 2.48
C THR A 127 -2.79 8.84 2.91
N ARG A 128 -2.02 8.28 3.83
CA ARG A 128 -0.65 8.67 4.12
C ARG A 128 0.20 7.41 4.16
N ALA A 129 1.44 7.52 3.72
CA ALA A 129 2.37 6.42 3.80
C ALA A 129 3.78 6.92 4.12
N VAL A 130 4.59 6.01 4.65
CA VAL A 130 5.99 6.24 4.96
C VAL A 130 6.82 5.11 4.37
N ALA A 131 7.93 5.46 3.71
CA ALA A 131 8.97 4.52 3.24
C ALA A 131 10.16 4.59 4.17
N TYR A 132 10.69 3.44 4.58
CA TYR A 132 11.78 3.32 5.56
C TYR A 132 12.53 2.00 5.35
N HIS A 133 13.66 1.79 6.02
CA HIS A 133 14.34 0.49 6.06
C HIS A 133 13.84 -0.37 7.22
N ASP A 134 14.38 -0.21 8.41
CA ASP A 134 14.03 -0.99 9.59
C ASP A 134 13.26 -0.16 10.63
N ASP A 135 13.45 1.16 10.63
CA ASP A 135 12.86 2.09 11.60
C ASP A 135 11.98 3.12 10.90
N GLU A 136 10.69 3.06 11.17
CA GLU A 136 9.69 4.00 10.64
C GLU A 136 9.91 5.44 11.10
N SER A 137 10.61 5.64 12.21
CA SER A 137 10.96 6.96 12.74
C SER A 137 12.13 7.62 12.00
N ASP A 138 12.88 6.86 11.16
CA ASP A 138 13.92 7.36 10.26
C ASP A 138 13.52 7.16 8.78
N PRO A 139 12.56 7.95 8.27
CA PRO A 139 11.95 7.72 6.97
C PRO A 139 12.87 8.12 5.80
N ILE A 140 12.73 7.36 4.72
CA ILE A 140 13.28 7.68 3.40
C ILE A 140 12.39 8.70 2.69
N ALA A 141 11.08 8.48 2.76
CA ALA A 141 10.08 9.33 2.15
C ALA A 141 8.75 9.28 2.90
N HIS A 142 8.01 10.39 2.84
CA HIS A 142 6.60 10.44 3.20
C HIS A 142 5.74 10.63 1.97
N SER A 143 4.52 10.11 2.00
CA SER A 143 3.53 10.41 0.97
C SER A 143 2.15 10.68 1.55
N VAL A 144 1.39 11.50 0.80
CA VAL A 144 -0.05 11.66 0.93
C VAL A 144 -0.69 11.38 -0.41
N GLY A 145 -1.81 10.67 -0.40
CA GLY A 145 -2.51 10.29 -1.63
C GLY A 145 -4.00 10.46 -1.53
N THR A 146 -4.62 10.68 -2.67
CA THR A 146 -6.06 10.77 -2.85
C THR A 146 -6.49 9.77 -3.90
N PHE A 147 -7.49 8.96 -3.60
CA PHE A 147 -7.99 7.90 -4.47
C PHE A 147 -9.46 8.11 -4.76
N MET A 148 -9.84 8.03 -6.03
CA MET A 148 -11.24 7.92 -6.43
C MET A 148 -11.74 6.52 -6.07
N ILE A 149 -12.95 6.46 -5.51
CA ILE A 149 -13.69 5.22 -5.27
C ILE A 149 -14.83 5.17 -6.28
N SER A 150 -14.88 4.13 -7.12
CA SER A 150 -15.96 3.98 -8.10
C SER A 150 -17.28 3.74 -7.39
N THR A 151 -18.32 4.44 -7.85
CA THR A 151 -19.71 4.19 -7.43
C THR A 151 -20.40 3.11 -8.27
N ARG A 152 -19.75 2.66 -9.35
CA ARG A 152 -20.25 1.58 -10.21
C ARG A 152 -19.66 0.26 -9.71
N GLY A 153 -20.51 -0.62 -9.20
CA GLY A 153 -20.13 -2.01 -8.92
C GLY A 153 -19.47 -2.64 -10.16
N VAL A 154 -18.52 -3.55 -9.94
CA VAL A 154 -17.93 -4.34 -11.03
C VAL A 154 -19.07 -5.08 -11.72
N LYS A 155 -19.45 -4.66 -12.93
CA LYS A 155 -20.30 -5.50 -13.77
C LYS A 155 -19.51 -6.78 -14.09
N LYS A 156 -20.08 -7.91 -13.65
CA LYS A 156 -19.60 -9.24 -14.03
C LYS A 156 -19.64 -9.44 -15.53
#